data_3097fe302b38ffef6d913895b3a909e0
#
_entry.id   3097fe302b38ffef6d913895b3a909e0
#
_cell.length_a   1.000
_cell.length_b   1.000
_cell.length_c   1.000
_cell.angle_alpha   90.00
_cell.angle_beta   90.00
_cell.angle_gamma   90.00
#
_symmetry.space_group_name_H-M   'P 1'
#
loop_
_entity.id
_entity.type
_entity.pdbx_description
1 polymer ?
#
loop_
_entity_poly.entity_id
_entity_poly.type
_entity_poly.pdbx_seq_one_letter_code
_entity_poly.pdbx_strand_id
1 'polypeptide(L)'
;FRSLICETFGPEEGKCHGYPGHPEIELALVKLYRATGQKRYLDLAKYFIDTRGVGENYFFQEEKKEKYQQIFPEFAGYVPEYSQSHLPVREQKTAEGHAVRAVYLYSAMADLAYEYQDETLLDACKTLWNNMTEKRMYITGGIGSSGLLERFTTDYDLPNDRNYSESCASIGLAMFGNRMAQITKDENMRT
;
A
#
# COMPACT_ATOMS: atom_id res chain seq x y z
N PHE A 1 -19.66 -13.02 -5.34
CA PHE A 1 -18.75 -11.90 -5.02
C PHE A 1 -17.28 -12.30 -5.17
N ARG A 2 -16.88 -13.51 -4.75
CA ARG A 2 -15.48 -13.96 -4.74
C ARG A 2 -14.86 -14.20 -6.13
N SER A 3 -15.67 -14.60 -7.14
CA SER A 3 -15.17 -14.77 -8.51
C SER A 3 -15.18 -13.46 -9.29
N LEU A 4 -16.13 -12.57 -9.04
CA LEU A 4 -16.33 -11.34 -9.80
C LEU A 4 -15.06 -10.47 -9.88
N ILE A 5 -14.34 -10.28 -8.76
CA ILE A 5 -13.13 -9.45 -8.78
C ILE A 5 -12.03 -10.04 -9.68
N CYS A 6 -11.84 -11.36 -9.66
CA CYS A 6 -10.87 -12.02 -10.53
C CYS A 6 -11.32 -12.09 -12.00
N GLU A 7 -12.62 -11.96 -12.26
CA GLU A 7 -13.17 -11.86 -13.61
C GLU A 7 -13.08 -10.43 -14.14
N THR A 8 -13.16 -9.43 -13.24
CA THR A 8 -13.16 -8.01 -13.60
C THR A 8 -11.75 -7.45 -13.79
N PHE A 9 -10.81 -7.81 -12.91
CA PHE A 9 -9.46 -7.24 -12.88
C PHE A 9 -8.41 -8.27 -13.27
N GLY A 10 -7.38 -7.81 -13.96
CA GLY A 10 -6.25 -8.63 -14.38
C GLY A 10 -5.58 -8.13 -15.65
N PRO A 11 -4.50 -8.79 -16.09
CA PRO A 11 -3.77 -8.42 -17.30
C PRO A 11 -4.42 -8.89 -18.60
N GLU A 12 -5.45 -9.76 -18.52
CA GLU A 12 -6.05 -10.38 -19.68
C GLU A 12 -6.93 -9.40 -20.44
N GLU A 13 -7.06 -9.62 -21.75
CA GLU A 13 -7.93 -8.82 -22.61
C GLU A 13 -9.39 -8.82 -22.12
N GLY A 14 -10.00 -7.64 -22.13
CA GLY A 14 -11.38 -7.43 -21.66
C GLY A 14 -11.53 -7.20 -20.17
N LYS A 15 -10.46 -7.35 -19.38
CA LYS A 15 -10.46 -7.00 -17.97
C LYS A 15 -10.04 -5.54 -17.71
N CYS A 16 -10.38 -5.05 -16.54
CA CYS A 16 -9.88 -3.77 -16.05
C CYS A 16 -8.41 -3.91 -15.64
N HIS A 17 -7.53 -3.14 -16.27
CA HIS A 17 -6.09 -3.14 -15.98
C HIS A 17 -5.72 -2.18 -14.84
N GLY A 18 -6.65 -1.86 -13.96
CA GLY A 18 -6.46 -0.99 -12.83
C GLY A 18 -6.10 -1.71 -11.54
N TYR A 19 -5.97 -0.91 -10.50
CA TYR A 19 -5.73 -1.36 -9.13
C TYR A 19 -6.53 -0.49 -8.15
N PRO A 20 -6.80 -0.95 -6.90
CA PRO A 20 -7.63 -0.20 -5.95
C PRO A 20 -6.97 1.10 -5.51
N GLY A 21 -7.78 2.14 -5.31
CA GLY A 21 -7.30 3.43 -4.79
C GLY A 21 -6.83 3.32 -3.34
N HIS A 22 -7.59 2.62 -2.51
CA HIS A 22 -7.17 2.25 -1.17
C HIS A 22 -6.65 0.80 -1.18
N PRO A 23 -5.34 0.57 -0.99
CA PRO A 23 -4.77 -0.78 -0.94
C PRO A 23 -5.23 -1.48 0.35
N GLU A 24 -6.11 -2.44 0.21
CA GLU A 24 -6.64 -3.24 1.32
C GLU A 24 -7.06 -4.61 0.84
N ILE A 25 -7.61 -4.68 -0.38
CA ILE A 25 -8.11 -5.92 -0.94
C ILE A 25 -6.99 -6.93 -1.20
N GLU A 26 -5.77 -6.48 -1.42
CA GLU A 26 -4.59 -7.32 -1.62
C GLU A 26 -4.36 -8.20 -0.39
N LEU A 27 -4.49 -7.65 0.82
CA LEU A 27 -4.45 -8.43 2.07
C LEU A 27 -5.57 -9.45 2.16
N ALA A 28 -6.78 -9.04 1.79
CA ALA A 28 -7.94 -9.92 1.79
C ALA A 28 -7.79 -11.07 0.79
N LEU A 29 -7.22 -10.80 -0.39
CA LEU A 29 -6.96 -11.79 -1.43
C LEU A 29 -5.92 -12.82 -0.98
N VAL A 30 -4.83 -12.41 -0.33
CA VAL A 30 -3.84 -13.34 0.24
C VAL A 30 -4.46 -14.21 1.33
N LYS A 31 -5.25 -13.62 2.25
CA LYS A 31 -5.99 -14.40 3.26
C LYS A 31 -6.97 -15.38 2.63
N LEU A 32 -7.64 -14.98 1.56
CA LEU A 32 -8.57 -15.83 0.83
C LEU A 32 -7.86 -17.00 0.13
N TYR A 33 -6.70 -16.74 -0.44
CA TYR A 33 -5.82 -17.79 -0.96
C TYR A 33 -5.45 -18.81 0.14
N ARG A 34 -4.96 -18.34 1.28
CA ARG A 34 -4.58 -19.20 2.40
C ARG A 34 -5.75 -20.03 2.92
N ALA A 35 -6.97 -19.48 2.90
CA ALA A 35 -8.17 -20.18 3.35
C ALA A 35 -8.74 -21.16 2.34
N THR A 36 -8.52 -20.97 1.04
CA THR A 36 -9.18 -21.73 -0.03
C THR A 36 -8.26 -22.55 -0.91
N GLY A 37 -6.94 -22.27 -0.88
CA GLY A 37 -5.95 -22.86 -1.79
C GLY A 37 -6.04 -22.37 -3.24
N GLN A 38 -6.96 -21.44 -3.54
CA GLN A 38 -7.20 -20.99 -4.93
C GLN A 38 -6.19 -19.92 -5.34
N LYS A 39 -5.19 -20.32 -6.12
CA LYS A 39 -4.08 -19.48 -6.55
C LYS A 39 -4.49 -18.17 -7.26
N ARG A 40 -5.63 -18.16 -7.96
CA ARG A 40 -6.16 -16.97 -8.64
C ARG A 40 -6.28 -15.73 -7.73
N TYR A 41 -6.53 -15.90 -6.44
CA TYR A 41 -6.59 -14.80 -5.49
C TYR A 41 -5.21 -14.24 -5.19
N LEU A 42 -4.22 -15.11 -5.03
CA LEU A 42 -2.84 -14.71 -4.82
C LEU A 42 -2.28 -14.01 -6.06
N ASP A 43 -2.57 -14.54 -7.25
CA ASP A 43 -2.12 -13.97 -8.53
C ASP A 43 -2.73 -12.58 -8.77
N LEU A 44 -4.01 -12.38 -8.40
CA LEU A 44 -4.65 -11.07 -8.51
C LEU A 44 -4.06 -10.06 -7.50
N ALA A 45 -3.78 -10.49 -6.26
CA ALA A 45 -3.10 -9.63 -5.28
C ALA A 45 -1.73 -9.18 -5.80
N LYS A 46 -0.97 -10.13 -6.36
CA LYS A 46 0.33 -9.83 -6.98
C LYS A 46 0.19 -8.88 -8.16
N TYR A 47 -0.79 -9.08 -9.02
CA TYR A 47 -1.08 -8.19 -10.14
C TYR A 47 -1.30 -6.74 -9.66
N PHE A 48 -2.11 -6.51 -8.64
CA PHE A 48 -2.35 -5.17 -8.11
C PHE A 48 -1.07 -4.52 -7.56
N ILE A 49 -0.22 -5.28 -6.89
CA ILE A 49 1.07 -4.79 -6.38
C ILE A 49 2.03 -4.48 -7.52
N ASP A 50 2.18 -5.40 -8.49
CA ASP A 50 3.16 -5.26 -9.56
C ASP A 50 2.81 -4.18 -10.59
N THR A 51 1.52 -3.88 -10.77
CA THR A 51 1.08 -2.85 -11.72
C THR A 51 1.01 -1.45 -11.13
N ARG A 52 0.97 -1.35 -9.79
CA ARG A 52 0.91 -0.06 -9.10
C ARG A 52 2.17 0.76 -9.38
N GLY A 53 1.97 1.97 -9.90
CA GLY A 53 3.05 2.91 -10.23
C GLY A 53 3.84 2.56 -11.49
N VAL A 54 3.38 1.59 -12.28
CA VAL A 54 4.02 1.22 -13.55
C VAL A 54 3.32 1.92 -14.72
N GLY A 55 4.09 2.57 -15.59
CA GLY A 55 3.57 3.24 -16.78
C GLY A 55 2.71 4.46 -16.47
N GLU A 56 1.71 4.74 -17.33
CA GLU A 56 0.75 5.81 -17.08
C GLU A 56 -0.15 5.46 -15.90
N ASN A 57 -0.24 6.39 -14.94
CA ASN A 57 -1.03 6.16 -13.73
C ASN A 57 -2.50 5.85 -14.04
N TYR A 58 -3.00 4.76 -13.48
CA TYR A 58 -4.36 4.28 -13.72
C TYR A 58 -5.43 5.34 -13.39
N PHE A 59 -5.28 6.11 -12.32
CA PHE A 59 -6.28 7.10 -11.94
C PHE A 59 -6.33 8.29 -12.88
N PHE A 60 -5.20 8.68 -13.49
CA PHE A 60 -5.21 9.67 -14.58
C PHE A 60 -5.90 9.15 -15.85
N GLN A 61 -5.81 7.85 -16.11
CA GLN A 61 -6.57 7.25 -17.21
C GLN A 61 -8.07 7.22 -16.91
N GLU A 62 -8.46 6.97 -15.65
CA GLU A 62 -9.87 7.02 -15.23
C GLU A 62 -10.46 8.43 -15.39
N GLU A 63 -9.70 9.48 -15.03
CA GLU A 63 -10.14 10.88 -15.17
C GLU A 63 -10.41 11.28 -16.63
N LYS A 64 -9.78 10.62 -17.58
CA LYS A 64 -9.99 10.88 -19.03
C LYS A 64 -11.25 10.21 -19.59
N LYS A 65 -11.91 9.34 -18.84
CA LYS A 65 -13.12 8.64 -19.31
C LYS A 65 -14.31 9.60 -19.39
N GLU A 66 -15.08 9.50 -20.48
CA GLU A 66 -16.26 10.35 -20.75
C GLU A 66 -17.29 10.36 -19.62
N LYS A 67 -17.40 9.28 -18.86
CA LYS A 67 -18.35 9.13 -17.75
C LYS A 67 -17.72 9.41 -16.38
N TYR A 68 -16.49 9.90 -16.34
CA TYR A 68 -15.86 10.24 -15.06
C TYR A 68 -16.62 11.38 -14.39
N GLN A 69 -16.94 11.20 -13.10
CA GLN A 69 -17.55 12.22 -12.26
C GLN A 69 -16.68 12.38 -11.02
N GLN A 70 -16.20 13.59 -10.80
CA GLN A 70 -15.52 13.91 -9.55
C GLN A 70 -16.54 14.05 -8.43
N ILE A 71 -16.55 13.06 -7.52
CA ILE A 71 -17.48 13.02 -6.39
C ILE A 71 -17.10 14.06 -5.31
N PHE A 72 -15.80 14.31 -5.16
CA PHE A 72 -15.24 15.22 -4.18
C PHE A 72 -14.46 16.34 -4.89
N PRO A 73 -15.13 17.43 -5.30
CA PRO A 73 -14.50 18.51 -6.07
C PRO A 73 -13.44 19.29 -5.26
N GLU A 74 -13.47 19.21 -3.93
CA GLU A 74 -12.44 19.75 -3.05
C GLU A 74 -11.08 19.06 -3.19
N PHE A 75 -11.03 17.84 -3.69
CA PHE A 75 -9.79 17.19 -4.10
C PHE A 75 -9.40 17.67 -5.50
N ALA A 76 -8.90 18.90 -5.58
CA ALA A 76 -8.48 19.52 -6.82
C ALA A 76 -7.19 18.91 -7.37
N GLY A 77 -7.29 17.73 -7.94
CA GLY A 77 -6.19 17.01 -8.58
C GLY A 77 -5.67 15.84 -7.74
N TYR A 78 -5.66 14.70 -8.37
CA TYR A 78 -5.08 13.49 -7.81
C TYR A 78 -3.55 13.57 -7.85
N VAL A 79 -2.90 13.23 -6.73
CA VAL A 79 -1.45 13.09 -6.64
C VAL A 79 -1.10 11.61 -6.43
N PRO A 80 -0.26 11.02 -7.30
CA PRO A 80 0.04 9.59 -7.27
C PRO A 80 0.60 9.08 -5.94
N GLU A 81 1.34 9.91 -5.22
CA GLU A 81 1.86 9.61 -3.89
C GLU A 81 0.75 9.25 -2.90
N TYR A 82 -0.42 9.88 -3.02
CA TYR A 82 -1.54 9.67 -2.10
C TYR A 82 -1.96 8.21 -1.97
N SER A 83 -1.88 7.46 -3.06
CA SER A 83 -2.18 6.02 -3.12
C SER A 83 -0.95 5.16 -3.43
N GLN A 84 0.25 5.65 -3.13
CA GLN A 84 1.52 4.95 -3.34
C GLN A 84 1.74 4.46 -4.78
N SER A 85 1.25 5.23 -5.77
CA SER A 85 1.33 4.88 -7.19
C SER A 85 2.23 5.81 -8.03
N HIS A 86 3.10 6.57 -7.35
CA HIS A 86 4.06 7.50 -7.96
C HIS A 86 5.26 6.77 -8.60
N LEU A 87 5.61 5.61 -8.08
CA LEU A 87 6.68 4.74 -8.57
C LEU A 87 6.27 3.27 -8.41
N PRO A 88 6.84 2.35 -9.21
CA PRO A 88 6.74 0.92 -8.95
C PRO A 88 7.13 0.61 -7.51
N VAL A 89 6.40 -0.29 -6.83
CA VAL A 89 6.58 -0.52 -5.38
C VAL A 89 8.00 -0.92 -5.00
N ARG A 90 8.72 -1.62 -5.89
CA ARG A 90 10.12 -2.03 -5.66
C ARG A 90 11.12 -0.87 -5.79
N GLU A 91 10.72 0.25 -6.38
CA GLU A 91 11.56 1.42 -6.55
C GLU A 91 11.34 2.48 -5.46
N GLN A 92 10.26 2.36 -4.69
CA GLN A 92 9.95 3.27 -3.60
C GLN A 92 10.99 3.15 -2.47
N LYS A 93 11.53 4.29 -2.04
CA LYS A 93 12.56 4.39 -0.99
C LYS A 93 12.07 5.04 0.28
N THR A 94 10.97 5.77 0.20
CA THR A 94 10.35 6.52 1.28
C THR A 94 8.86 6.19 1.36
N ALA A 95 8.31 6.19 2.56
CA ALA A 95 6.88 6.00 2.78
C ALA A 95 6.14 7.29 2.47
N GLU A 96 5.44 7.35 1.36
CA GLU A 96 4.76 8.54 0.87
C GLU A 96 3.23 8.41 0.93
N GLY A 97 2.57 9.57 0.88
CA GLY A 97 1.12 9.68 0.76
C GLY A 97 0.37 9.31 2.03
N HIS A 98 -0.87 8.88 1.87
CA HIS A 98 -1.74 8.54 2.99
C HIS A 98 -1.17 7.38 3.81
N ALA A 99 -0.99 7.59 5.11
CA ALA A 99 -0.26 6.66 5.97
C ALA A 99 -0.94 5.28 6.09
N VAL A 100 -2.26 5.25 6.23
CA VAL A 100 -3.00 3.97 6.32
C VAL A 100 -2.90 3.18 5.02
N ARG A 101 -3.08 3.83 3.87
CA ARG A 101 -2.91 3.18 2.55
C ARG A 101 -1.53 2.57 2.41
N ALA A 102 -0.49 3.29 2.83
CA ALA A 102 0.89 2.82 2.78
C ALA A 102 1.08 1.55 3.60
N VAL A 103 0.71 1.54 4.88
CA VAL A 103 0.94 0.38 5.75
C VAL A 103 0.09 -0.85 5.37
N TYR A 104 -1.09 -0.66 4.80
CA TYR A 104 -1.87 -1.75 4.22
C TYR A 104 -1.21 -2.32 2.96
N LEU A 105 -0.73 -1.46 2.07
CA LEU A 105 0.04 -1.86 0.88
C LEU A 105 1.29 -2.65 1.28
N TYR A 106 2.09 -2.12 2.19
CA TYR A 106 3.34 -2.75 2.63
C TYR A 106 3.08 -4.07 3.36
N SER A 107 1.99 -4.18 4.09
CA SER A 107 1.56 -5.46 4.67
C SER A 107 1.24 -6.50 3.59
N ALA A 108 0.57 -6.11 2.51
CA ALA A 108 0.29 -7.00 1.38
C ALA A 108 1.57 -7.37 0.62
N MET A 109 2.49 -6.41 0.43
CA MET A 109 3.80 -6.67 -0.17
C MET A 109 4.59 -7.71 0.63
N ALA A 110 4.60 -7.60 1.96
CA ALA A 110 5.25 -8.57 2.83
C ALA A 110 4.62 -9.97 2.72
N ASP A 111 3.30 -10.06 2.74
CA ASP A 111 2.59 -11.33 2.54
C ASP A 111 2.95 -11.96 1.18
N LEU A 112 2.99 -11.18 0.10
CA LEU A 112 3.33 -11.65 -1.26
C LEU A 112 4.82 -12.02 -1.38
N ALA A 113 5.71 -11.25 -0.75
CA ALA A 113 7.14 -11.58 -0.70
C ALA A 113 7.36 -12.96 -0.08
N TYR A 114 6.62 -13.29 0.98
CA TYR A 114 6.66 -14.60 1.59
C TYR A 114 6.11 -15.71 0.69
N GLU A 115 4.90 -15.52 0.13
CA GLU A 115 4.22 -16.54 -0.66
C GLU A 115 4.96 -16.87 -1.97
N TYR A 116 5.58 -15.88 -2.60
CA TYR A 116 6.32 -16.05 -3.85
C TYR A 116 7.84 -16.21 -3.66
N GLN A 117 8.34 -16.12 -2.43
CA GLN A 117 9.78 -16.07 -2.13
C GLN A 117 10.50 -14.97 -2.94
N ASP A 118 9.85 -13.78 -3.03
CA ASP A 118 10.30 -12.64 -3.81
C ASP A 118 11.21 -11.75 -2.96
N GLU A 119 12.53 -11.98 -3.07
CA GLU A 119 13.55 -11.23 -2.33
C GLU A 119 13.54 -9.72 -2.71
N THR A 120 13.23 -9.39 -3.96
CA THR A 120 13.19 -7.96 -4.39
C THR A 120 12.04 -7.21 -3.74
N LEU A 121 10.92 -7.87 -3.57
CA LEU A 121 9.77 -7.30 -2.87
C LEU A 121 10.02 -7.22 -1.35
N LEU A 122 10.70 -8.22 -0.78
CA LEU A 122 11.12 -8.20 0.62
C LEU A 122 12.11 -7.07 0.91
N ASP A 123 13.05 -6.81 0.02
CA ASP A 123 14.02 -5.71 0.17
C ASP A 123 13.35 -4.33 0.08
N ALA A 124 12.32 -4.18 -0.77
CA ALA A 124 11.49 -3.00 -0.79
C ALA A 124 10.75 -2.82 0.55
N CYS A 125 10.17 -3.89 1.10
CA CYS A 125 9.53 -3.87 2.42
C CYS A 125 10.49 -3.43 3.54
N LYS A 126 11.71 -3.99 3.57
CA LYS A 126 12.75 -3.59 4.54
C LYS A 126 13.11 -2.11 4.41
N THR A 127 13.29 -1.63 3.17
CA THR A 127 13.61 -0.23 2.90
C THR A 127 12.52 0.71 3.43
N LEU A 128 11.25 0.41 3.15
CA LEU A 128 10.12 1.21 3.58
C LEU A 128 9.90 1.12 5.10
N TRP A 129 10.10 -0.06 5.70
CA TRP A 129 10.07 -0.24 7.15
C TRP A 129 11.10 0.65 7.83
N ASN A 130 12.37 0.60 7.41
CA ASN A 130 13.43 1.40 7.99
C ASN A 130 13.18 2.91 7.82
N ASN A 131 12.70 3.35 6.65
CA ASN A 131 12.34 4.76 6.45
C ASN A 131 11.26 5.20 7.44
N MET A 132 10.20 4.42 7.61
CA MET A 132 9.12 4.78 8.55
C MET A 132 9.61 4.80 10.01
N THR A 133 10.24 3.72 10.47
CA THR A 133 10.57 3.56 11.89
C THR A 133 11.72 4.43 12.35
N GLU A 134 12.68 4.72 11.48
CA GLU A 134 13.86 5.52 11.84
C GLU A 134 13.64 7.03 11.64
N LYS A 135 12.73 7.43 10.74
CA LYS A 135 12.64 8.82 10.30
C LYS A 135 11.26 9.46 10.33
N ARG A 136 10.19 8.65 10.34
CA ARG A 136 8.81 9.13 10.15
C ARG A 136 7.84 8.65 11.22
N MET A 137 8.34 8.06 12.28
CA MET A 137 7.56 7.58 13.41
C MET A 137 7.82 8.44 14.64
N TYR A 138 6.76 8.81 15.32
CA TYR A 138 6.82 9.47 16.63
C TYR A 138 7.24 8.48 17.71
N ILE A 139 7.81 8.98 18.80
CA ILE A 139 8.18 8.17 19.96
C ILE A 139 7.01 7.35 20.53
N THR A 140 5.79 7.77 20.27
CA THR A 140 4.56 7.06 20.68
C THR A 140 4.16 5.94 19.73
N GLY A 141 4.91 5.72 18.64
CA GLY A 141 4.56 4.77 17.56
C GLY A 141 3.60 5.30 16.52
N GLY A 142 3.18 6.56 16.61
CA GLY A 142 2.33 7.21 15.61
C GLY A 142 3.09 7.50 14.32
N ILE A 143 2.40 7.41 13.18
CA ILE A 143 2.91 7.76 11.84
C ILE A 143 1.90 8.63 11.10
N GLY A 144 2.36 9.35 10.06
CA GLY A 144 1.50 10.27 9.30
C GLY A 144 1.33 11.60 10.02
N SER A 145 2.31 12.49 9.88
CA SER A 145 2.38 13.76 10.62
C SER A 145 1.41 14.84 10.14
N SER A 146 0.89 14.75 8.91
CA SER A 146 0.01 15.77 8.34
C SER A 146 -1.45 15.33 8.28
N GLY A 147 -2.36 16.16 8.80
CA GLY A 147 -3.81 16.01 8.61
C GLY A 147 -4.27 16.29 7.18
N LEU A 148 -3.48 17.02 6.39
CA LEU A 148 -3.78 17.22 4.99
C LEU A 148 -3.53 15.91 4.23
N LEU A 149 -4.58 15.32 3.67
CA LEU A 149 -4.54 14.01 3.02
C LEU A 149 -4.06 12.87 3.94
N GLU A 150 -4.06 13.06 5.26
CA GLU A 150 -3.72 12.03 6.26
C GLU A 150 -2.37 11.35 5.97
N ARG A 151 -1.39 12.17 5.57
CA ARG A 151 -0.19 11.71 4.88
C ARG A 151 1.08 11.81 5.68
N PHE A 152 2.08 11.07 5.22
CA PHE A 152 3.47 11.33 5.55
C PHE A 152 3.91 12.70 4.99
N THR A 153 4.84 13.32 5.70
CA THR A 153 5.63 14.46 5.25
C THR A 153 7.07 14.04 4.97
N THR A 154 8.01 14.96 5.00
CA THR A 154 9.43 14.67 4.80
C THR A 154 10.04 13.94 6.00
N ASP A 155 11.22 13.34 5.80
CA ASP A 155 11.98 12.70 6.86
C ASP A 155 12.22 13.68 8.02
N TYR A 156 12.02 13.21 9.25
CA TYR A 156 12.19 13.97 10.52
C TYR A 156 11.22 15.15 10.73
N ASP A 157 10.21 15.34 9.87
CA ASP A 157 9.14 16.30 10.11
C ASP A 157 8.09 15.70 11.06
N LEU A 158 8.40 15.74 12.35
CA LEU A 158 7.63 15.15 13.44
C LEU A 158 7.26 16.22 14.48
N PRO A 159 6.47 17.25 14.11
CA PRO A 159 6.07 18.30 15.05
C PRO A 159 5.16 17.77 16.15
N ASN A 160 5.34 18.26 17.40
CA ASN A 160 4.56 17.82 18.54
C ASN A 160 3.20 18.52 18.66
N ASP A 161 3.05 19.69 18.04
CA ASP A 161 1.89 20.58 18.18
C ASP A 161 0.84 20.44 17.07
N ARG A 162 1.13 19.72 16.01
CA ARG A 162 0.28 19.61 14.83
C ARG A 162 0.41 18.27 14.10
N ASN A 163 0.55 17.18 14.82
CA ASN A 163 0.55 15.86 14.19
C ASN A 163 -0.88 15.35 13.99
N TYR A 164 -1.04 14.46 13.01
CA TYR A 164 -2.29 13.74 12.77
C TYR A 164 -2.27 12.37 13.45
N SER A 165 -1.31 11.53 13.10
CA SER A 165 -0.99 10.25 13.76
C SER A 165 -2.22 9.43 14.15
N GLU A 166 -3.10 9.13 13.19
CA GLU A 166 -4.31 8.39 13.50
C GLU A 166 -4.05 6.95 13.93
N SER A 167 -4.95 6.42 14.75
CA SER A 167 -4.86 5.05 15.28
C SER A 167 -4.86 3.98 14.19
N CYS A 168 -5.56 4.21 13.08
CA CYS A 168 -5.58 3.30 11.93
C CYS A 168 -4.18 3.09 11.35
N ALA A 169 -3.40 4.17 11.24
CA ALA A 169 -2.03 4.12 10.74
C ALA A 169 -1.11 3.34 11.70
N SER A 170 -1.24 3.57 13.01
CA SER A 170 -0.47 2.84 14.03
C SER A 170 -0.81 1.35 14.05
N ILE A 171 -2.10 1.00 13.95
CA ILE A 171 -2.54 -0.40 13.85
C ILE A 171 -1.98 -1.05 12.57
N GLY A 172 -2.06 -0.35 11.44
CA GLY A 172 -1.51 -0.83 10.17
C GLY A 172 0.01 -1.01 10.21
N LEU A 173 0.73 -0.11 10.91
CA LEU A 173 2.17 -0.25 11.15
C LEU A 173 2.48 -1.52 11.97
N ALA A 174 1.73 -1.77 13.05
CA ALA A 174 1.87 -2.98 13.85
C ALA A 174 1.57 -4.25 13.02
N MET A 175 0.56 -4.20 12.14
CA MET A 175 0.25 -5.30 11.22
C MET A 175 1.40 -5.58 10.24
N PHE A 176 2.04 -4.54 9.73
CA PHE A 176 3.19 -4.65 8.84
C PHE A 176 4.42 -5.17 9.61
N GLY A 177 4.73 -4.60 10.76
CA GLY A 177 5.85 -5.02 11.62
C GLY A 177 5.77 -6.48 12.03
N ASN A 178 4.57 -6.96 12.41
CA ASN A 178 4.38 -8.37 12.73
C ASN A 178 4.71 -9.30 11.52
N ARG A 179 4.35 -8.92 10.30
CA ARG A 179 4.70 -9.67 9.09
C ARG A 179 6.20 -9.67 8.84
N MET A 180 6.82 -8.49 8.94
CA MET A 180 8.26 -8.35 8.75
C MET A 180 9.03 -9.21 9.77
N ALA A 181 8.67 -9.18 11.05
CA ALA A 181 9.28 -10.00 12.09
C ALA A 181 9.13 -11.50 11.83
N GLN A 182 7.98 -11.94 11.31
CA GLN A 182 7.76 -13.35 10.97
C GLN A 182 8.61 -13.80 9.76
N ILE A 183 8.74 -12.95 8.74
CA ILE A 183 9.46 -13.28 7.50
C ILE A 183 10.97 -13.23 7.72
N THR A 184 11.45 -12.19 8.40
CA THR A 184 12.89 -11.97 8.64
C THR A 184 13.40 -12.72 9.86
N LYS A 185 12.50 -13.16 10.75
CA LYS A 185 12.82 -13.70 12.09
C LYS A 185 13.59 -12.69 12.96
N ASP A 186 13.45 -11.43 12.67
CA ASP A 186 14.08 -10.32 13.40
C ASP A 186 13.07 -9.72 14.40
N GLU A 187 13.37 -9.83 15.69
CA GLU A 187 12.52 -9.32 16.77
C GLU A 187 12.45 -7.79 16.80
N ASN A 188 13.47 -7.08 16.29
CA ASN A 188 13.48 -5.62 16.20
C ASN A 188 12.43 -5.06 15.24
N MET A 189 11.82 -5.91 14.41
CA MET A 189 10.72 -5.54 13.52
C MET A 189 9.33 -5.66 14.16
N ARG A 190 9.25 -5.97 15.45
CA ARG A 190 8.01 -5.96 16.22
C ARG A 190 7.84 -4.59 16.87
N THR A 191 6.78 -3.89 16.51
CA THR A 191 6.38 -2.62 17.14
C THR A 191 5.38 -2.86 18.24
#